data_20e9de8c66f9fdd87d17c01642510a73
#
_entry.id   20e9de8c66f9fdd87d17c01642510a73
#
_cell.length_a   1.000
_cell.length_b   1.000
_cell.length_c   1.000
_cell.angle_alpha   90.00
_cell.angle_beta   90.00
_cell.angle_gamma   90.00
#
_symmetry.space_group_name_H-M   'P 1'
#
loop_
_entity.id
_entity.type
_entity.pdbx_description
1 polymer ?
#
loop_
_entity_poly.entity_id
_entity_poly.type
_entity_poly.pdbx_seq_one_letter_code
_entity_poly.pdbx_strand_id
1 'polypeptide(L)'
;MEQKKIHYKRRIAVIAVCLAGFAAVMFLITTNRISPFDDTIRYFFYRLRNPALSALLIPITYLGNWQTLTGISLALILFPKTRRKFGLPAGISALFSDFVNRFVKVRVMRARPDSMLHIIEQGGYSFPSGHAMTSLVFYGMLIYWLRQKILHSSMRPLRVAEGSSLSNT
;
A
#
# COMPACT_ATOMS: atom_id res chain seq x y z
N MET A 1 21.43 -7.13 -23.09
CA MET A 1 20.69 -5.84 -23.19
C MET A 1 19.19 -6.04 -23.38
N GLU A 2 18.75 -7.02 -24.12
CA GLU A 2 17.33 -7.29 -24.47
C GLU A 2 16.45 -7.62 -23.26
N GLN A 3 16.90 -8.45 -22.33
CA GLN A 3 16.18 -8.76 -21.08
C GLN A 3 15.87 -7.52 -20.25
N LYS A 4 16.79 -6.57 -20.14
CA LYS A 4 16.56 -5.31 -19.41
C LYS A 4 15.49 -4.46 -20.08
N LYS A 5 15.43 -4.43 -21.43
CA LYS A 5 14.39 -3.72 -22.19
C LYS A 5 13.00 -4.35 -22.01
N ILE A 6 12.91 -5.67 -21.96
CA ILE A 6 11.64 -6.40 -21.73
C ILE A 6 11.12 -6.10 -20.33
N HIS A 7 11.95 -6.16 -19.30
CA HIS A 7 11.55 -5.82 -17.94
C HIS A 7 11.09 -4.36 -17.79
N TYR A 8 11.76 -3.44 -18.49
CA TYR A 8 11.38 -2.01 -18.47
C TYR A 8 10.02 -1.80 -19.16
N LYS A 9 9.81 -2.35 -20.36
CA LYS A 9 8.53 -2.29 -21.08
C LYS A 9 7.38 -2.86 -20.24
N ARG A 10 7.60 -4.02 -19.61
CA ARG A 10 6.60 -4.64 -18.72
C ARG A 10 6.24 -3.75 -17.53
N ARG A 11 7.21 -3.09 -16.91
CA ARG A 11 6.96 -2.15 -15.81
C ARG A 11 6.13 -0.94 -16.25
N ILE A 12 6.47 -0.35 -17.39
CA ILE A 12 5.71 0.76 -17.98
C ILE A 12 4.27 0.33 -18.29
N ALA A 13 4.09 -0.82 -18.90
CA ALA A 13 2.76 -1.36 -19.22
C ALA A 13 1.91 -1.54 -17.95
N VAL A 14 2.48 -2.10 -16.88
CA VAL A 14 1.78 -2.23 -15.59
C VAL A 14 1.39 -0.87 -15.02
N ILE A 15 2.30 0.10 -15.03
CA ILE A 15 2.01 1.46 -14.55
C ILE A 15 0.89 2.10 -15.39
N ALA A 16 0.95 1.98 -16.71
CA ALA A 16 -0.06 2.53 -17.60
C ALA A 16 -1.44 1.91 -17.35
N VAL A 17 -1.52 0.58 -17.17
CA VAL A 17 -2.77 -0.12 -16.85
C VAL A 17 -3.32 0.34 -15.48
N CYS A 18 -2.46 0.47 -14.46
CA CYS A 18 -2.88 0.97 -13.15
C CYS A 18 -3.42 2.41 -13.22
N LEU A 19 -2.73 3.29 -13.96
CA LEU A 19 -3.15 4.68 -14.14
C LEU A 19 -4.46 4.77 -14.93
N ALA A 20 -4.61 3.98 -15.99
CA ALA A 20 -5.85 3.92 -16.78
C ALA A 20 -7.03 3.40 -15.93
N GLY A 21 -6.80 2.34 -15.14
CA GLY A 21 -7.80 1.82 -14.20
C GLY A 21 -8.21 2.85 -13.14
N PHE A 22 -7.23 3.56 -12.58
CA PHE A 22 -7.51 4.63 -11.61
C PHE A 22 -8.31 5.78 -12.24
N ALA A 23 -7.94 6.22 -13.46
CA ALA A 23 -8.66 7.26 -14.20
C ALA A 23 -10.09 6.82 -14.53
N ALA A 24 -10.30 5.56 -14.92
CA ALA A 24 -11.63 5.01 -15.18
C ALA A 24 -12.50 5.02 -13.92
N VAL A 25 -11.95 4.59 -12.76
CA VAL A 25 -12.68 4.65 -11.49
C VAL A 25 -13.00 6.09 -11.10
N MET A 26 -12.05 7.02 -11.25
CA MET A 26 -12.30 8.44 -11.03
C MET A 26 -13.45 8.96 -11.90
N PHE A 27 -13.44 8.63 -13.19
CA PHE A 27 -14.49 9.02 -14.12
C PHE A 27 -15.86 8.47 -13.70
N LEU A 28 -15.94 7.20 -13.31
CA LEU A 28 -17.19 6.57 -12.85
C LEU A 28 -17.72 7.23 -11.55
N ILE A 29 -16.82 7.65 -10.66
CA ILE A 29 -17.17 8.35 -9.42
C ILE A 29 -17.70 9.76 -9.73
N THR A 30 -16.98 10.54 -10.52
CA THR A 30 -17.34 11.94 -10.82
C THR A 30 -18.61 12.04 -11.65
N THR A 31 -18.91 11.03 -12.47
CA THR A 31 -20.18 10.92 -13.22
C THR A 31 -21.30 10.26 -12.45
N ASN A 32 -21.09 9.91 -11.18
CA ASN A 32 -22.05 9.23 -10.30
C ASN A 32 -22.58 7.88 -10.81
N ARG A 33 -21.90 7.27 -11.80
CA ARG A 33 -22.32 5.99 -12.40
C ARG A 33 -21.99 4.78 -11.54
N ILE A 34 -21.08 4.91 -10.56
CA ILE A 34 -20.66 3.81 -9.69
C ILE A 34 -21.58 3.61 -8.47
N SER A 35 -22.46 4.59 -8.17
CA SER A 35 -23.26 4.58 -6.93
C SER A 35 -24.10 3.31 -6.74
N PRO A 36 -24.84 2.77 -7.73
CA PRO A 36 -25.62 1.54 -7.52
C PRO A 36 -24.76 0.33 -7.17
N PHE A 37 -23.57 0.24 -7.78
CA PHE A 37 -22.61 -0.83 -7.50
C PHE A 37 -22.04 -0.71 -6.09
N ASP A 38 -21.64 0.50 -5.70
CA ASP A 38 -21.14 0.78 -4.35
C ASP A 38 -22.17 0.48 -3.27
N ASP A 39 -23.43 0.87 -3.51
CA ASP A 39 -24.53 0.61 -2.57
C ASP A 39 -24.76 -0.90 -2.40
N THR A 40 -24.76 -1.65 -3.49
CA THR A 40 -24.91 -3.10 -3.48
C THR A 40 -23.80 -3.76 -2.65
N ILE A 41 -22.55 -3.39 -2.90
CA ILE A 41 -21.39 -3.94 -2.16
C ILE A 41 -21.45 -3.53 -0.68
N ARG A 42 -21.77 -2.27 -0.40
CA ARG A 42 -21.87 -1.75 0.96
C ARG A 42 -22.90 -2.50 1.78
N TYR A 43 -24.12 -2.68 1.24
CA TYR A 43 -25.18 -3.42 1.91
C TYR A 43 -24.87 -4.89 2.08
N PHE A 44 -24.16 -5.51 1.13
CA PHE A 44 -23.67 -6.88 1.28
C PHE A 44 -22.76 -7.01 2.49
N PHE A 45 -21.72 -6.16 2.62
CA PHE A 45 -20.83 -6.19 3.78
C PHE A 45 -21.52 -5.77 5.08
N TYR A 46 -22.47 -4.86 5.01
CA TYR A 46 -23.24 -4.47 6.17
C TYR A 46 -24.06 -5.63 6.75
N ARG A 47 -24.65 -6.47 5.91
CA ARG A 47 -25.36 -7.68 6.33
C ARG A 47 -24.46 -8.73 6.98
N LEU A 48 -23.20 -8.80 6.59
CA LEU A 48 -22.20 -9.70 7.18
C LEU A 48 -21.70 -9.21 8.54
N ARG A 49 -22.02 -7.97 8.92
CA ARG A 49 -21.54 -7.37 10.14
C ARG A 49 -22.05 -8.13 11.38
N ASN A 50 -21.10 -8.58 12.20
CA ASN A 50 -21.38 -9.17 13.51
C ASN A 50 -20.27 -8.76 14.50
N PRO A 51 -20.50 -8.88 15.82
CA PRO A 51 -19.52 -8.47 16.83
C PRO A 51 -18.16 -9.15 16.69
N ALA A 52 -18.11 -10.45 16.38
CA ALA A 52 -16.87 -11.20 16.24
C ALA A 52 -16.04 -10.71 15.04
N LEU A 53 -16.69 -10.51 13.88
CA LEU A 53 -16.04 -9.98 12.70
C LEU A 53 -15.54 -8.54 12.94
N SER A 54 -16.34 -7.72 13.62
CA SER A 54 -15.95 -6.35 13.97
C SER A 54 -14.73 -6.34 14.91
N ALA A 55 -14.70 -7.21 15.93
CA ALA A 55 -13.58 -7.35 16.84
C ALA A 55 -12.27 -7.76 16.14
N LEU A 56 -12.37 -8.56 15.07
CA LEU A 56 -11.22 -8.93 14.24
C LEU A 56 -10.78 -7.79 13.29
N LEU A 57 -11.72 -7.13 12.62
CA LEU A 57 -11.40 -6.14 11.59
C LEU A 57 -10.95 -4.79 12.15
N ILE A 58 -11.43 -4.38 13.33
CA ILE A 58 -11.05 -3.10 13.95
C ILE A 58 -9.54 -3.02 14.18
N PRO A 59 -8.85 -3.99 14.84
CA PRO A 59 -7.41 -3.95 15.01
C PRO A 59 -6.65 -3.94 13.68
N ILE A 60 -7.11 -4.71 12.69
CA ILE A 60 -6.51 -4.71 11.35
C ILE A 60 -6.59 -3.32 10.70
N THR A 61 -7.73 -2.64 10.87
CA THR A 61 -7.91 -1.28 10.35
C THR A 61 -6.93 -0.30 11.02
N TYR A 62 -6.67 -0.45 12.32
CA TYR A 62 -5.70 0.39 13.03
C TYR A 62 -4.27 0.25 12.50
N LEU A 63 -3.90 -0.89 11.91
CA LEU A 63 -2.59 -1.03 11.24
C LEU A 63 -2.43 -0.08 10.04
N GLY A 64 -3.53 0.34 9.41
CA GLY A 64 -3.53 1.33 8.33
C GLY A 64 -3.61 2.79 8.78
N ASN A 65 -3.73 3.06 10.08
CA ASN A 65 -3.82 4.41 10.61
C ASN A 65 -2.46 5.13 10.52
N TRP A 66 -2.51 6.44 10.32
CA TRP A 66 -1.30 7.26 10.24
C TRP A 66 -0.45 7.20 11.51
N GLN A 67 -1.07 7.09 12.69
CA GLN A 67 -0.37 6.94 13.97
C GLN A 67 0.48 5.67 14.00
N THR A 68 -0.10 4.54 13.58
CA THR A 68 0.60 3.24 13.54
C THR A 68 1.75 3.28 12.55
N LEU A 69 1.51 3.78 11.34
CA LEU A 69 2.54 3.86 10.29
C LEU A 69 3.68 4.81 10.69
N THR A 70 3.35 5.93 11.34
CA THR A 70 4.35 6.85 11.88
C THR A 70 5.15 6.19 13.00
N GLY A 71 4.49 5.50 13.93
CA GLY A 71 5.15 4.77 15.02
C GLY A 71 6.13 3.71 14.50
N ILE A 72 5.71 2.90 13.53
CA ILE A 72 6.57 1.89 12.88
C ILE A 72 7.74 2.59 12.16
N SER A 73 7.49 3.67 11.42
CA SER A 73 8.55 4.42 10.72
C SER A 73 9.59 4.97 11.71
N LEU A 74 9.15 5.59 12.80
CA LEU A 74 10.04 6.11 13.84
C LEU A 74 10.84 4.99 14.49
N ALA A 75 10.22 3.87 14.84
CA ALA A 75 10.93 2.72 15.38
C ALA A 75 12.02 2.23 14.43
N LEU A 76 11.71 2.10 13.13
CA LEU A 76 12.69 1.71 12.11
C LEU A 76 13.81 2.74 11.91
N ILE A 77 13.54 4.04 12.13
CA ILE A 77 14.53 5.13 12.03
C ILE A 77 15.44 5.17 13.23
N LEU A 78 14.93 4.88 14.43
CA LEU A 78 15.70 4.87 15.66
C LEU A 78 16.80 3.80 15.66
N PHE A 79 16.58 2.67 15.00
CA PHE A 79 17.58 1.61 14.87
C PHE A 79 18.56 1.90 13.70
N PRO A 80 19.87 2.11 13.97
CA PRO A 80 20.84 2.47 12.93
C PRO A 80 20.91 1.47 11.76
N LYS A 81 20.71 0.17 12.06
CA LYS A 81 20.76 -0.91 11.05
C LYS A 81 19.59 -0.87 10.05
N THR A 82 18.43 -0.35 10.47
CA THR A 82 17.20 -0.30 9.66
C THR A 82 16.92 1.10 9.12
N ARG A 83 17.47 2.14 9.74
CA ARG A 83 17.21 3.55 9.45
C ARG A 83 17.27 3.89 7.96
N ARG A 84 18.43 3.68 7.32
CA ARG A 84 18.65 4.07 5.92
C ARG A 84 17.97 3.12 4.93
N LYS A 85 17.88 1.83 5.28
CA LYS A 85 17.35 0.80 4.36
C LYS A 85 15.83 0.65 4.40
N PHE A 86 15.21 0.88 5.54
CA PHE A 86 13.79 0.65 5.75
C PHE A 86 13.07 1.90 6.26
N GLY A 87 13.53 2.49 7.36
CA GLY A 87 12.83 3.55 8.06
C GLY A 87 12.61 4.81 7.23
N LEU A 88 13.68 5.40 6.71
CA LEU A 88 13.58 6.63 5.91
C LEU A 88 12.77 6.43 4.63
N PRO A 89 13.02 5.42 3.78
CA PRO A 89 12.23 5.22 2.58
C PRO A 89 10.76 4.89 2.86
N ALA A 90 10.46 4.08 3.89
CA ALA A 90 9.08 3.78 4.27
C ALA A 90 8.35 5.04 4.75
N GLY A 91 8.99 5.84 5.60
CA GLY A 91 8.43 7.11 6.07
C GLY A 91 8.20 8.11 4.94
N ILE A 92 9.19 8.32 4.06
CA ILE A 92 9.06 9.22 2.90
C ILE A 92 7.93 8.76 1.97
N SER A 93 7.84 7.47 1.71
CA SER A 93 6.78 6.92 0.84
C SER A 93 5.40 7.05 1.45
N ALA A 94 5.26 6.87 2.76
CA ALA A 94 4.01 7.08 3.46
C ALA A 94 3.58 8.55 3.41
N LEU A 95 4.49 9.49 3.64
CA LEU A 95 4.22 10.93 3.52
C LEU A 95 3.82 11.33 2.10
N PHE A 96 4.54 10.81 1.10
CA PHE A 96 4.20 11.06 -0.30
C PHE A 96 2.83 10.49 -0.67
N SER A 97 2.51 9.27 -0.20
CA SER A 97 1.20 8.66 -0.40
C SER A 97 0.08 9.47 0.25
N ASP A 98 0.27 9.98 1.47
CA ASP A 98 -0.70 10.84 2.15
C ASP A 98 -0.90 12.17 1.40
N PHE A 99 0.18 12.78 0.93
CA PHE A 99 0.11 14.01 0.12
C PHE A 99 -0.72 13.79 -1.16
N VAL A 100 -0.43 12.73 -1.93
CA VAL A 100 -1.18 12.39 -3.14
C VAL A 100 -2.65 12.08 -2.80
N ASN A 101 -2.90 11.35 -1.70
CA ASN A 101 -4.25 11.03 -1.26
C ASN A 101 -5.06 12.30 -0.96
N ARG A 102 -4.49 13.25 -0.21
CA ARG A 102 -5.16 14.53 0.11
C ARG A 102 -5.42 15.34 -1.15
N PHE A 103 -4.44 15.42 -2.04
CA PHE A 103 -4.59 16.14 -3.31
C PHE A 103 -5.75 15.58 -4.14
N VAL A 104 -5.83 14.26 -4.31
CA VAL A 104 -6.93 13.63 -5.07
C VAL A 104 -8.27 13.80 -4.35
N LYS A 105 -8.31 13.67 -3.02
CA LYS A 105 -9.53 13.87 -2.23
C LYS A 105 -10.17 15.23 -2.46
N VAL A 106 -9.35 16.29 -2.44
CA VAL A 106 -9.82 17.67 -2.67
C VAL A 106 -10.31 17.87 -4.11
N ARG A 107 -9.77 17.13 -5.07
CA ARG A 107 -10.21 17.20 -6.47
C ARG A 107 -11.50 16.43 -6.75
N VAL A 108 -11.66 15.28 -6.12
CA VAL A 108 -12.83 14.39 -6.33
C VAL A 108 -14.01 14.78 -5.44
N MET A 109 -13.76 15.25 -4.22
CA MET A 109 -14.75 15.71 -3.21
C MET A 109 -15.90 14.72 -2.98
N ARG A 110 -15.64 13.41 -3.11
CA ARG A 110 -16.69 12.40 -2.95
C ARG A 110 -17.19 12.38 -1.50
N ALA A 111 -18.51 12.60 -1.31
CA ALA A 111 -19.14 12.50 0.01
C ALA A 111 -18.99 11.08 0.58
N ARG A 112 -19.00 10.98 1.92
CA ARG A 112 -19.08 9.69 2.61
C ARG A 112 -20.53 9.23 2.70
N PRO A 113 -20.77 7.90 2.76
CA PRO A 113 -22.08 7.36 3.16
C PRO A 113 -22.49 7.84 4.54
N ASP A 114 -23.77 7.65 4.89
CA ASP A 114 -24.33 8.01 6.18
C ASP A 114 -23.50 7.46 7.35
N SER A 115 -23.29 8.29 8.36
CA SER A 115 -22.52 7.96 9.57
C SER A 115 -23.11 6.78 10.37
N MET A 116 -24.42 6.55 10.28
CA MET A 116 -25.08 5.39 10.93
C MET A 116 -24.51 4.03 10.50
N LEU A 117 -23.87 3.94 9.33
CA LEU A 117 -23.26 2.72 8.83
C LEU A 117 -21.77 2.58 9.25
N HIS A 118 -21.20 3.56 9.90
CA HIS A 118 -19.79 3.56 10.27
C HIS A 118 -19.56 2.78 11.58
N ILE A 119 -18.55 1.89 11.59
CA ILE A 119 -18.03 1.27 12.81
C ILE A 119 -17.00 2.18 13.47
N ILE A 120 -16.23 2.90 12.65
CA ILE A 120 -15.18 3.84 13.06
C ILE A 120 -15.47 5.17 12.35
N GLU A 121 -15.57 6.23 13.13
CA GLU A 121 -15.74 7.57 12.56
C GLU A 121 -14.49 7.99 11.78
N GLN A 122 -14.71 8.43 10.56
CA GLN A 122 -13.66 8.88 9.64
C GLN A 122 -14.08 10.19 9.01
N GLY A 123 -13.33 11.25 9.25
CA GLY A 123 -13.59 12.56 8.66
C GLY A 123 -13.18 12.69 7.19
N GLY A 124 -13.61 13.76 6.55
CA GLY A 124 -13.24 14.16 5.19
C GLY A 124 -13.87 13.33 4.07
N TYR A 125 -13.36 13.49 2.85
CA TYR A 125 -13.89 12.84 1.63
C TYR A 125 -13.62 11.33 1.61
N SER A 126 -14.50 10.58 0.93
CA SER A 126 -14.45 9.10 0.90
C SER A 126 -13.44 8.53 -0.08
N PHE A 127 -13.11 9.22 -1.16
CA PHE A 127 -12.22 8.72 -2.22
C PHE A 127 -11.04 9.65 -2.48
N PRO A 128 -9.83 9.09 -2.68
CA PRO A 128 -9.47 7.69 -2.48
C PRO A 128 -9.31 7.33 -1.00
N SER A 129 -9.30 6.03 -0.68
CA SER A 129 -9.11 5.55 0.68
C SER A 129 -7.68 5.80 1.15
N GLY A 130 -7.52 6.63 2.21
CA GLY A 130 -6.21 6.90 2.81
C GLY A 130 -5.56 5.63 3.38
N HIS A 131 -6.33 4.84 4.14
CA HIS A 131 -5.87 3.57 4.69
C HIS A 131 -5.35 2.62 3.58
N ALA A 132 -6.14 2.44 2.50
CA ALA A 132 -5.74 1.55 1.42
C ALA A 132 -4.46 2.03 0.71
N MET A 133 -4.40 3.31 0.33
CA MET A 133 -3.23 3.87 -0.36
C MET A 133 -1.97 3.81 0.50
N THR A 134 -2.04 4.31 1.73
CA THR A 134 -0.87 4.41 2.59
C THR A 134 -0.39 3.04 3.04
N SER A 135 -1.31 2.12 3.40
CA SER A 135 -0.97 0.74 3.76
C SER A 135 -0.32 -0.01 2.61
N LEU A 136 -0.87 0.11 1.39
CA LEU A 136 -0.31 -0.57 0.21
C LEU A 136 1.12 -0.10 -0.08
N VAL A 137 1.35 1.21 -0.04
CA VAL A 137 2.68 1.79 -0.29
C VAL A 137 3.65 1.42 0.82
N PHE A 138 3.26 1.60 2.07
CA PHE A 138 4.11 1.37 3.23
C PHE A 138 4.48 -0.12 3.40
N TYR A 139 3.49 -0.99 3.53
CA TYR A 139 3.72 -2.42 3.72
C TYR A 139 4.25 -3.08 2.45
N GLY A 140 3.82 -2.65 1.27
CA GLY A 140 4.37 -3.12 0.00
C GLY A 140 5.87 -2.86 -0.12
N MET A 141 6.32 -1.67 0.31
CA MET A 141 7.75 -1.35 0.36
C MET A 141 8.50 -2.19 1.39
N LEU A 142 7.97 -2.38 2.60
CA LEU A 142 8.59 -3.23 3.61
C LEU A 142 8.73 -4.68 3.13
N ILE A 143 7.67 -5.24 2.53
CA ILE A 143 7.69 -6.60 1.96
C ILE A 143 8.73 -6.70 0.84
N TYR A 144 8.77 -5.73 -0.08
CA TYR A 144 9.75 -5.70 -1.16
C TYR A 144 11.19 -5.79 -0.62
N TRP A 145 11.51 -5.04 0.41
CA TRP A 145 12.85 -4.99 0.98
C TRP A 145 13.20 -6.21 1.82
N LEU A 146 12.23 -6.76 2.56
CA LEU A 146 12.42 -8.02 3.26
C LEU A 146 12.72 -9.15 2.28
N ARG A 147 12.00 -9.23 1.16
CA ARG A 147 12.28 -10.20 0.09
C ARG A 147 13.68 -10.03 -0.50
N GLN A 148 14.10 -8.80 -0.78
CA GLN A 148 15.45 -8.53 -1.28
C GLN A 148 16.53 -9.00 -0.29
N LYS A 149 16.34 -8.76 1.00
CA LYS A 149 17.28 -9.20 2.04
C LYS A 149 17.36 -10.72 2.13
N ILE A 150 16.23 -11.42 2.08
CA ILE A 150 16.17 -12.89 2.11
C ILE A 150 16.88 -13.47 0.89
N LEU A 151 16.58 -13.00 -0.31
CA LEU A 151 17.23 -13.45 -1.54
C LEU A 151 18.75 -13.23 -1.52
N HIS A 152 19.19 -12.08 -1.04
CA HIS A 152 20.64 -11.80 -0.90
C HIS A 152 21.31 -12.70 0.14
N SER A 153 20.63 -13.05 1.21
CA SER A 153 21.16 -13.95 2.24
C SER A 153 21.27 -15.40 1.75
N SER A 154 20.27 -15.86 0.97
CA SER A 154 20.27 -17.21 0.39
C SER A 154 21.34 -17.44 -0.69
N MET A 155 21.72 -16.39 -1.42
CA MET A 155 22.73 -16.50 -2.48
C MET A 155 24.18 -16.34 -1.99
N ARG A 156 24.41 -15.92 -0.74
CA ARG A 156 25.75 -15.78 -0.16
C ARG A 156 26.55 -17.09 -0.07
N PRO A 157 25.99 -18.22 0.41
CA PRO A 157 26.75 -19.46 0.51
C PRO A 157 27.21 -20.02 -0.83
N LEU A 158 26.44 -19.84 -1.91
CA LEU A 158 26.81 -20.32 -3.25
C LEU A 158 28.01 -19.58 -3.83
N ARG A 159 28.13 -18.27 -3.63
CA ARG A 159 29.29 -17.48 -4.10
C ARG A 159 30.59 -17.79 -3.34
N VAL A 160 30.51 -18.15 -2.06
CA VAL A 160 31.69 -18.54 -1.29
C VAL A 160 32.20 -19.90 -1.74
N ALA A 161 31.29 -20.83 -2.09
CA ALA A 161 31.71 -22.15 -2.61
C ALA A 161 32.37 -22.08 -3.97
N GLU A 162 31.88 -21.21 -4.90
CA GLU A 162 32.53 -21.00 -6.20
C GLU A 162 33.92 -20.33 -6.10
N GLY A 163 34.05 -19.34 -5.21
CA GLY A 163 35.34 -18.65 -5.01
C GLY A 163 36.42 -19.54 -4.41
N SER A 164 36.06 -20.53 -3.58
CA SER A 164 37.03 -21.49 -3.00
C SER A 164 37.48 -22.58 -3.96
N SER A 165 36.72 -22.91 -4.98
CA SER A 165 37.08 -23.89 -6.01
C SER A 165 38.07 -23.36 -7.04
N LEU A 166 38.11 -22.04 -7.27
CA LEU A 166 39.01 -21.39 -8.25
C LEU A 166 40.39 -21.01 -7.66
N SER A 167 40.56 -21.11 -6.34
CA SER A 167 41.86 -20.82 -5.70
C SER A 167 42.75 -22.06 -5.49
N ASN A 168 42.28 -23.26 -5.86
CA ASN A 168 43.02 -24.53 -5.72
C ASN A 168 43.48 -25.13 -7.07
N THR A 169 43.50 -24.37 -8.14
CA THR A 169 44.08 -24.68 -9.44
C THR A 169 45.22 -23.71 -9.75
#